data_49001a902f62f04909965b2e9fb33c55
#
_entry.id   49001a902f62f04909965b2e9fb33c55
#
_cell.length_a   1.000
_cell.length_b   1.000
_cell.length_c   1.000
_cell.angle_alpha   90.00
_cell.angle_beta   90.00
_cell.angle_gamma   90.00
#
_symmetry.space_group_name_H-M   'P 1'
#
loop_
_entity.id
_entity.type
_entity.pdbx_description
1 polymer ?
#
loop_
_entity_poly.entity_id
_entity_poly.type
_entity_poly.pdbx_seq_one_letter_code
_entity_poly.pdbx_strand_id
1 'polypeptide(L)'
;MDDRVIAHDGTANAGELLDAFGRGPDARSTGIPSGGGVPSWMAEMLNYCSRCGTELTFGAIEGEDRDRLGCASCGYIAYVNPRLVVTTIPVTPDGDIVLLRRGIDPGKGWWAQPGGFLEVDETVGEAAVRETLEETGLIVEPGEIVGLYSRLEAAVVVLAFEAKVVGGEPRLNPEALEIATFKPEAIPWPGIAFKTSYWAIRDWLHRRRPDIHPAARHWDE
;
A
#
# COMPACT_ATOMS: atom_id res chain seq x y z
N MET A 1 24.21 -2.93 -1.86
CA MET A 1 24.51 -2.05 -0.74
C MET A 1 23.72 -0.77 -0.98
N ASP A 2 22.56 -0.67 -0.41
CA ASP A 2 21.80 0.59 -0.38
C ASP A 2 21.17 0.69 1.03
N ASP A 3 22.05 1.03 1.99
CA ASP A 3 21.68 1.21 3.39
C ASP A 3 21.02 2.56 3.57
N ARG A 4 19.70 2.62 3.31
CA ARG A 4 18.90 3.81 3.65
C ARG A 4 18.26 3.67 5.01
N VAL A 5 19.05 3.51 6.04
CA VAL A 5 18.66 3.88 7.39
C VAL A 5 19.04 5.34 7.57
N ILE A 6 18.06 6.23 7.50
CA ILE A 6 18.28 7.64 7.76
C ILE A 6 18.30 7.84 9.27
N ALA A 7 19.49 7.85 9.84
CA ALA A 7 19.70 8.42 11.16
C ALA A 7 19.85 9.95 10.97
N HIS A 8 18.87 10.70 11.40
CA HIS A 8 18.88 12.16 11.33
C HIS A 8 19.67 12.78 12.47
N ASP A 9 20.73 13.53 12.11
CA ASP A 9 21.41 14.46 13.02
C ASP A 9 20.78 15.87 13.03
N GLY A 10 19.65 16.04 12.34
CA GLY A 10 18.87 17.28 12.37
C GLY A 10 19.35 18.39 11.42
N THR A 11 20.28 18.13 10.50
CA THR A 11 20.88 19.18 9.64
C THR A 11 20.45 19.15 8.16
N ALA A 12 19.76 18.09 7.71
CA ALA A 12 19.31 17.99 6.32
C ALA A 12 18.21 19.02 6.01
N ASN A 13 18.34 19.74 4.90
CA ASN A 13 17.30 20.65 4.43
C ASN A 13 16.15 19.86 3.74
N ALA A 14 14.98 20.50 3.60
CA ALA A 14 13.80 19.85 3.02
C ALA A 14 14.02 19.33 1.60
N GLY A 15 14.90 19.96 0.80
CA GLY A 15 15.24 19.51 -0.55
C GLY A 15 16.03 18.21 -0.55
N GLU A 16 17.03 18.10 0.34
CA GLU A 16 17.82 16.87 0.48
C GLU A 16 16.98 15.70 1.01
N LEU A 17 16.04 15.99 1.91
CA LEU A 17 15.06 15.01 2.37
C LEU A 17 14.14 14.53 1.25
N LEU A 18 13.61 15.44 0.44
CA LEU A 18 12.78 15.10 -0.70
C LEU A 18 13.55 14.28 -1.75
N ASP A 19 14.84 14.54 -1.95
CA ASP A 19 15.69 13.75 -2.83
C ASP A 19 16.04 12.37 -2.24
N ALA A 20 16.15 12.26 -0.92
CA ALA A 20 16.40 10.99 -0.23
C ALA A 20 15.15 10.08 -0.15
N PHE A 21 13.96 10.65 0.04
CA PHE A 21 12.69 9.94 0.09
C PHE A 21 11.98 9.86 -1.26
N GLY A 22 12.33 10.78 -2.15
CA GLY A 22 11.66 10.92 -3.41
C GLY A 22 12.38 10.16 -4.50
N ARG A 23 11.70 9.37 -5.19
CA ARG A 23 12.00 8.93 -6.54
C ARG A 23 12.96 7.76 -6.60
N GLY A 24 12.45 6.58 -6.35
CA GLY A 24 12.98 5.39 -6.99
C GLY A 24 13.10 5.61 -8.50
N PRO A 25 13.91 4.81 -9.22
CA PRO A 25 14.20 5.00 -10.65
C PRO A 25 12.96 5.13 -11.54
N ASP A 26 11.78 4.70 -11.09
CA ASP A 26 10.50 4.81 -11.80
C ASP A 26 9.80 6.19 -11.67
N ALA A 27 10.25 7.07 -10.81
CA ALA A 27 9.62 8.39 -10.63
C ALA A 27 9.84 9.36 -11.80
N ARG A 28 10.64 9.00 -12.80
CA ARG A 28 10.90 9.85 -13.98
C ARG A 28 9.83 9.75 -15.06
N SER A 29 8.90 8.82 -14.99
CA SER A 29 7.88 8.62 -16.03
C SER A 29 6.46 8.99 -15.60
N THR A 30 6.21 9.16 -14.32
CA THR A 30 4.94 9.74 -13.87
C THR A 30 5.08 11.24 -13.84
N GLY A 31 5.04 11.87 -15.01
CA GLY A 31 4.83 13.29 -15.12
C GLY A 31 3.51 13.65 -14.46
N ILE A 32 3.55 13.91 -13.13
CA ILE A 32 2.57 14.81 -12.56
C ILE A 32 2.97 16.16 -13.19
N PRO A 33 2.14 16.71 -14.09
CA PRO A 33 2.46 18.01 -14.65
C PRO A 33 2.63 18.98 -13.49
N SER A 34 3.70 19.75 -13.49
CA SER A 34 3.84 20.94 -12.64
C SER A 34 2.82 22.05 -12.97
N GLY A 35 1.74 21.69 -13.62
CA GLY A 35 0.55 22.44 -13.96
C GLY A 35 -0.64 21.49 -13.75
N GLY A 36 -1.08 21.41 -12.57
CA GLY A 36 -2.21 20.89 -11.92
C GLY A 36 -3.37 20.35 -12.74
N GLY A 37 -3.26 19.17 -13.33
CA GLY A 37 -4.43 18.40 -13.73
C GLY A 37 -4.86 17.48 -12.58
N VAL A 38 -6.17 17.36 -12.35
CA VAL A 38 -6.71 16.29 -11.50
C VAL A 38 -6.26 14.96 -12.11
N PRO A 39 -5.62 14.04 -11.38
CA PRO A 39 -5.41 12.70 -11.89
C PRO A 39 -6.72 12.13 -12.41
N SER A 40 -6.72 11.45 -13.56
CA SER A 40 -7.95 10.96 -14.22
C SER A 40 -8.87 10.18 -13.29
N TRP A 41 -8.27 9.35 -12.41
CA TRP A 41 -9.02 8.59 -11.41
C TRP A 41 -9.73 9.47 -10.37
N MET A 42 -9.17 10.64 -10.05
CA MET A 42 -9.79 11.58 -9.10
C MET A 42 -10.97 12.31 -9.74
N ALA A 43 -10.84 12.67 -11.02
CA ALA A 43 -11.93 13.27 -11.78
C ALA A 43 -13.13 12.31 -11.90
N GLU A 44 -12.87 11.00 -11.96
CA GLU A 44 -13.92 9.97 -12.01
C GLU A 44 -14.60 9.74 -10.64
N MET A 45 -13.93 10.05 -9.53
CA MET A 45 -14.44 9.76 -8.18
C MET A 45 -15.14 10.93 -7.49
N LEU A 46 -14.86 12.19 -7.88
CA LEU A 46 -15.30 13.38 -7.16
C LEU A 46 -15.83 14.43 -8.12
N ASN A 47 -16.99 14.17 -8.70
CA ASN A 47 -17.64 15.10 -9.63
C ASN A 47 -18.52 16.13 -8.91
N TYR A 48 -19.06 15.80 -7.74
CA TYR A 48 -20.07 16.63 -7.06
C TYR A 48 -19.68 16.92 -5.62
N CYS A 49 -20.03 18.12 -5.17
CA CYS A 49 -19.83 18.56 -3.80
C CYS A 49 -20.68 17.73 -2.82
N SER A 50 -20.03 17.10 -1.84
CA SER A 50 -20.71 16.32 -0.80
C SER A 50 -21.60 17.14 0.13
N ARG A 51 -21.45 18.49 0.12
CA ARG A 51 -22.26 19.40 0.95
C ARG A 51 -23.54 19.86 0.27
N CYS A 52 -23.49 20.19 -1.02
CA CYS A 52 -24.61 20.84 -1.71
C CYS A 52 -24.97 20.23 -3.07
N GLY A 53 -24.27 19.20 -3.52
CA GLY A 53 -24.54 18.53 -4.78
C GLY A 53 -24.11 19.29 -6.05
N THR A 54 -23.52 20.49 -5.92
CA THR A 54 -23.03 21.25 -7.08
C THR A 54 -21.77 20.57 -7.65
N GLU A 55 -21.62 20.62 -8.96
CA GLU A 55 -20.42 20.11 -9.63
C GLU A 55 -19.15 20.79 -9.10
N LEU A 56 -18.12 20.00 -8.80
CA LEU A 56 -16.83 20.48 -8.36
C LEU A 56 -15.97 20.90 -9.56
N THR A 57 -15.23 21.98 -9.40
CA THR A 57 -14.26 22.45 -10.40
C THR A 57 -12.86 22.37 -9.83
N PHE A 58 -11.92 21.93 -10.68
CA PHE A 58 -10.51 21.88 -10.33
C PHE A 58 -9.80 23.17 -10.76
N GLY A 59 -9.02 23.76 -9.86
CA GLY A 59 -8.27 24.97 -10.15
C GLY A 59 -7.68 25.63 -8.91
N ALA A 60 -7.08 26.80 -9.11
CA ALA A 60 -6.53 27.60 -8.04
C ALA A 60 -7.63 28.13 -7.12
N ILE A 61 -7.44 27.98 -5.82
CA ILE A 61 -8.34 28.47 -4.78
C ILE A 61 -7.55 29.42 -3.89
N GLU A 62 -8.12 30.58 -3.58
CA GLU A 62 -7.47 31.56 -2.71
C GLU A 62 -7.12 30.93 -1.35
N GLY A 63 -5.85 31.06 -0.95
CA GLY A 63 -5.33 30.51 0.31
C GLY A 63 -4.78 29.09 0.20
N GLU A 64 -4.92 28.40 -0.95
CA GLU A 64 -4.34 27.08 -1.18
C GLU A 64 -2.98 27.19 -1.92
N ASP A 65 -2.07 26.26 -1.59
CA ASP A 65 -0.72 26.18 -2.16
C ASP A 65 -0.65 25.44 -3.51
N ARG A 66 -1.77 24.85 -3.92
CA ARG A 66 -1.95 24.07 -5.16
C ARG A 66 -3.39 24.05 -5.62
N ASP A 67 -3.60 23.67 -6.86
CA ASP A 67 -4.94 23.46 -7.41
C ASP A 67 -5.70 22.38 -6.64
N ARG A 68 -6.99 22.64 -6.36
CA ARG A 68 -7.90 21.75 -5.63
C ARG A 68 -9.24 21.63 -6.33
N LEU A 69 -10.01 20.61 -5.96
CA LEU A 69 -11.44 20.53 -6.30
C LEU A 69 -12.22 21.45 -5.35
N GLY A 70 -12.84 22.48 -5.90
CA GLY A 70 -13.62 23.46 -5.15
C GLY A 70 -15.07 23.50 -5.61
N CYS A 71 -15.96 23.87 -4.68
CA CYS A 71 -17.36 24.12 -4.96
C CYS A 71 -17.64 25.61 -5.05
N ALA A 72 -17.96 26.10 -6.25
CA ALA A 72 -18.28 27.52 -6.46
C ALA A 72 -19.55 27.98 -5.74
N SER A 73 -20.47 27.05 -5.39
CA SER A 73 -21.73 27.38 -4.75
C SER A 73 -21.63 27.56 -3.24
N CYS A 74 -20.87 26.71 -2.54
CA CYS A 74 -20.83 26.72 -1.07
C CYS A 74 -19.43 26.89 -0.47
N GLY A 75 -18.39 27.07 -1.31
CA GLY A 75 -17.02 27.25 -0.86
C GLY A 75 -16.35 26.01 -0.28
N TYR A 76 -16.95 24.83 -0.42
CA TYR A 76 -16.33 23.59 0.03
C TYR A 76 -15.09 23.25 -0.81
N ILE A 77 -14.02 22.87 -0.14
CA ILE A 77 -12.79 22.37 -0.80
C ILE A 77 -12.68 20.88 -0.50
N ALA A 78 -12.59 20.07 -1.55
CA ALA A 78 -12.40 18.64 -1.43
C ALA A 78 -10.91 18.31 -1.29
N TYR A 79 -10.46 18.04 -0.08
CA TYR A 79 -9.13 17.52 0.17
C TYR A 79 -9.09 16.03 -0.10
N VAL A 80 -8.31 15.63 -1.10
CA VAL A 80 -8.14 14.23 -1.45
C VAL A 80 -6.75 13.78 -1.04
N ASN A 81 -6.71 12.80 -0.16
CA ASN A 81 -5.47 12.21 0.35
C ASN A 81 -5.32 10.77 -0.16
N PRO A 82 -4.08 10.24 -0.24
CA PRO A 82 -3.88 8.82 -0.48
C PRO A 82 -4.64 7.98 0.56
N ARG A 83 -5.28 6.91 0.09
CA ARG A 83 -5.96 5.98 1.00
C ARG A 83 -4.93 5.08 1.67
N LEU A 84 -5.11 4.80 2.95
CA LEU A 84 -4.27 3.86 3.68
C LEU A 84 -4.79 2.44 3.46
N VAL A 85 -3.90 1.56 3.04
CA VAL A 85 -4.10 0.12 2.96
C VAL A 85 -3.25 -0.51 4.05
N VAL A 86 -3.83 -1.38 4.86
CA VAL A 86 -3.14 -2.14 5.89
C VAL A 86 -3.00 -3.58 5.43
N THR A 87 -1.79 -4.11 5.46
CA THR A 87 -1.49 -5.48 5.06
C THR A 87 -0.71 -6.20 6.14
N THR A 88 -0.79 -7.53 6.17
CA THR A 88 0.02 -8.36 7.05
C THR A 88 0.87 -9.34 6.26
N ILE A 89 2.03 -9.69 6.79
CA ILE A 89 2.77 -10.89 6.42
C ILE A 89 2.53 -11.89 7.55
N PRO A 90 1.52 -12.78 7.42
CA PRO A 90 1.23 -13.76 8.45
C PRO A 90 2.33 -14.80 8.48
N VAL A 91 2.95 -14.96 9.66
CA VAL A 91 4.06 -15.90 9.90
C VAL A 91 3.55 -17.03 10.78
N THR A 92 3.69 -18.25 10.29
CA THR A 92 3.34 -19.48 11.03
C THR A 92 4.35 -19.74 12.15
N PRO A 93 4.03 -20.63 13.12
CA PRO A 93 4.99 -21.05 14.15
C PRO A 93 6.28 -21.65 13.58
N ASP A 94 6.24 -22.22 12.38
CA ASP A 94 7.40 -22.79 11.68
C ASP A 94 8.25 -21.75 10.96
N GLY A 95 7.83 -20.48 10.94
CA GLY A 95 8.52 -19.38 10.27
C GLY A 95 8.20 -19.22 8.79
N ASP A 96 7.20 -19.95 8.30
CA ASP A 96 6.71 -19.84 6.93
C ASP A 96 5.72 -18.68 6.82
N ILE A 97 5.60 -18.05 5.64
CA ILE A 97 4.60 -16.99 5.41
C ILE A 97 3.36 -17.51 4.71
N VAL A 98 2.22 -16.89 5.02
CA VAL A 98 0.97 -17.20 4.33
C VAL A 98 0.66 -16.11 3.31
N LEU A 99 0.37 -16.55 2.07
CA LEU A 99 -0.10 -15.69 1.00
C LEU A 99 -1.46 -16.21 0.49
N LEU A 100 -2.24 -15.31 -0.07
CA LEU A 100 -3.46 -15.64 -0.80
C LEU A 100 -3.28 -15.41 -2.29
N ARG A 101 -3.97 -16.19 -3.10
CA ARG A 101 -4.07 -16.00 -4.55
C ARG A 101 -5.35 -15.23 -4.84
N ARG A 102 -5.20 -14.02 -5.34
CA ARG A 102 -6.32 -13.08 -5.50
C ARG A 102 -7.43 -13.61 -6.41
N GLY A 103 -8.67 -13.45 -5.97
CA GLY A 103 -9.89 -13.81 -6.71
C GLY A 103 -10.47 -12.66 -7.53
N ILE A 104 -10.06 -11.42 -7.25
CA ILE A 104 -10.62 -10.19 -7.83
C ILE A 104 -9.52 -9.30 -8.45
N ASP A 105 -9.91 -8.46 -9.39
CA ASP A 105 -9.03 -7.44 -9.94
C ASP A 105 -8.86 -6.22 -8.99
N PRO A 106 -7.74 -5.52 -9.07
CA PRO A 106 -6.56 -5.81 -9.87
C PRO A 106 -5.75 -7.00 -9.34
N GLY A 107 -5.03 -7.69 -10.22
CA GLY A 107 -4.11 -8.76 -9.83
C GLY A 107 -4.76 -10.12 -9.59
N LYS A 108 -5.94 -10.38 -10.16
CA LYS A 108 -6.59 -11.69 -10.10
C LYS A 108 -5.68 -12.81 -10.57
N GLY A 109 -5.62 -13.91 -9.79
CA GLY A 109 -4.79 -15.07 -10.07
C GLY A 109 -3.34 -14.95 -9.60
N TRP A 110 -2.92 -13.80 -9.06
CA TRP A 110 -1.58 -13.56 -8.54
C TRP A 110 -1.56 -13.62 -7.01
N TRP A 111 -0.37 -13.82 -6.45
CA TRP A 111 -0.17 -13.93 -5.01
C TRP A 111 -0.01 -12.56 -4.34
N ALA A 112 -0.63 -12.40 -3.19
CA ALA A 112 -0.47 -11.21 -2.35
C ALA A 112 -0.51 -11.61 -0.86
N GLN A 113 0.03 -10.74 -0.01
CA GLN A 113 -0.28 -10.80 1.40
C GLN A 113 -1.72 -10.30 1.63
N PRO A 114 -2.42 -10.77 2.67
CA PRO A 114 -3.75 -10.28 3.01
C PRO A 114 -3.71 -8.81 3.44
N GLY A 115 -4.80 -8.09 3.17
CA GLY A 115 -4.97 -6.72 3.57
C GLY A 115 -5.87 -5.90 2.67
N GLY A 116 -6.40 -4.83 3.23
CA GLY A 116 -7.34 -3.92 2.58
C GLY A 116 -7.31 -2.51 3.13
N PHE A 117 -8.35 -1.76 2.87
CA PHE A 117 -8.43 -0.36 3.28
C PHE A 117 -8.70 -0.23 4.78
N LEU A 118 -8.01 0.74 5.40
CA LEU A 118 -8.32 1.16 6.76
C LEU A 118 -9.68 1.85 6.78
N GLU A 119 -10.57 1.39 7.66
CA GLU A 119 -11.86 2.02 7.92
C GLU A 119 -11.73 3.13 8.97
N VAL A 120 -12.72 4.06 9.00
CA VAL A 120 -12.65 5.25 9.85
C VAL A 120 -12.86 4.97 11.34
N ASP A 121 -13.37 3.82 11.69
CA ASP A 121 -13.76 3.41 13.04
C ASP A 121 -12.84 2.33 13.64
N GLU A 122 -11.69 2.07 13.01
CA GLU A 122 -10.71 1.09 13.47
C GLU A 122 -9.30 1.66 13.53
N THR A 123 -8.45 1.06 14.33
CA THR A 123 -7.00 1.30 14.34
C THR A 123 -6.30 0.46 13.28
N VAL A 124 -5.07 0.83 12.90
CA VAL A 124 -4.27 0.05 11.94
C VAL A 124 -4.02 -1.39 12.40
N GLY A 125 -3.92 -1.63 13.70
CA GLY A 125 -3.78 -2.98 14.25
C GLY A 125 -5.06 -3.80 14.12
N GLU A 126 -6.23 -3.18 14.36
CA GLU A 126 -7.53 -3.83 14.17
C GLU A 126 -7.78 -4.14 12.70
N ALA A 127 -7.48 -3.20 11.78
CA ALA A 127 -7.55 -3.46 10.34
C ALA A 127 -6.69 -4.66 9.92
N ALA A 128 -5.45 -4.74 10.44
CA ALA A 128 -4.54 -5.85 10.15
C ALA A 128 -5.15 -7.21 10.55
N VAL A 129 -5.79 -7.29 11.71
CA VAL A 129 -6.45 -8.50 12.20
C VAL A 129 -7.70 -8.81 11.39
N ARG A 130 -8.56 -7.81 11.17
CA ARG A 130 -9.83 -7.96 10.44
C ARG A 130 -9.59 -8.44 9.01
N GLU A 131 -8.76 -7.75 8.24
CA GLU A 131 -8.47 -8.08 6.84
C GLU A 131 -7.85 -9.48 6.71
N THR A 132 -6.90 -9.81 7.60
CA THR A 132 -6.30 -11.14 7.58
C THR A 132 -7.33 -12.24 7.85
N LEU A 133 -8.21 -12.01 8.83
CA LEU A 133 -9.28 -12.96 9.16
C LEU A 133 -10.30 -13.10 8.01
N GLU A 134 -10.73 -11.98 7.43
CA GLU A 134 -11.72 -11.94 6.35
C GLU A 134 -11.21 -12.64 5.10
N GLU A 135 -9.97 -12.35 4.68
CA GLU A 135 -9.40 -12.87 3.44
C GLU A 135 -8.82 -14.27 3.56
N THR A 136 -8.40 -14.70 4.76
CA THR A 136 -7.70 -15.98 4.92
C THR A 136 -8.33 -16.93 5.93
N GLY A 137 -9.18 -16.45 6.84
CA GLY A 137 -9.69 -17.22 7.97
C GLY A 137 -8.70 -17.40 9.12
N LEU A 138 -7.49 -16.83 9.01
CA LEU A 138 -6.47 -16.91 10.05
C LEU A 138 -6.64 -15.79 11.08
N ILE A 139 -6.37 -16.11 12.34
CA ILE A 139 -6.29 -15.16 13.43
C ILE A 139 -4.82 -14.82 13.65
N VAL A 140 -4.50 -13.54 13.60
CA VAL A 140 -3.13 -13.05 13.75
C VAL A 140 -2.98 -12.04 14.89
N GLU A 141 -1.78 -11.97 15.40
CA GLU A 141 -1.32 -10.93 16.32
C GLU A 141 -0.31 -10.03 15.55
N PRO A 142 -0.69 -8.77 15.23
CA PRO A 142 0.21 -7.85 14.56
C PRO A 142 1.43 -7.54 15.44
N GLY A 143 2.59 -7.63 14.84
CA GLY A 143 3.89 -7.35 15.46
C GLY A 143 4.51 -6.06 14.96
N GLU A 144 5.76 -6.17 14.48
CA GLU A 144 6.51 -5.01 13.98
C GLU A 144 5.98 -4.51 12.62
N ILE A 145 6.07 -3.20 12.42
CA ILE A 145 5.87 -2.59 11.11
C ILE A 145 7.06 -2.97 10.22
N VAL A 146 6.77 -3.64 9.12
CA VAL A 146 7.76 -3.99 8.10
C VAL A 146 8.13 -2.75 7.30
N GLY A 147 7.15 -1.96 6.89
CA GLY A 147 7.39 -0.74 6.14
C GLY A 147 6.13 0.00 5.74
N LEU A 148 6.36 1.18 5.15
CA LEU A 148 5.35 2.04 4.58
C LEU A 148 5.70 2.28 3.10
N TYR A 149 4.79 1.96 2.19
CA TYR A 149 5.04 1.94 0.75
C TYR A 149 4.02 2.78 0.01
N SER A 150 4.48 3.83 -0.68
CA SER A 150 3.61 4.73 -1.44
C SER A 150 3.48 4.28 -2.90
N ARG A 151 2.24 4.30 -3.41
CA ARG A 151 1.89 4.11 -4.81
C ARG A 151 1.14 5.34 -5.30
N LEU A 152 1.87 6.26 -5.92
CA LEU A 152 1.31 7.54 -6.39
C LEU A 152 0.23 7.31 -7.46
N GLU A 153 0.49 6.41 -8.40
CA GLU A 153 -0.41 6.07 -9.50
C GLU A 153 -1.75 5.45 -9.04
N ALA A 154 -1.77 4.83 -7.86
CA ALA A 154 -2.97 4.25 -7.26
C ALA A 154 -3.55 5.12 -6.13
N ALA A 155 -2.87 6.22 -5.79
CA ALA A 155 -3.18 7.07 -4.65
C ALA A 155 -3.39 6.27 -3.35
N VAL A 156 -2.49 5.33 -3.07
CA VAL A 156 -2.51 4.54 -1.86
C VAL A 156 -1.16 4.59 -1.15
N VAL A 157 -1.23 4.45 0.17
CA VAL A 157 -0.09 4.18 1.03
C VAL A 157 -0.35 2.84 1.70
N VAL A 158 0.58 1.91 1.58
CA VAL A 158 0.46 0.56 2.16
C VAL A 158 1.31 0.49 3.41
N LEU A 159 0.69 0.21 4.54
CA LEU A 159 1.34 -0.10 5.82
C LEU A 159 1.37 -1.64 5.97
N ALA A 160 2.55 -2.22 6.02
CA ALA A 160 2.71 -3.66 6.17
C ALA A 160 3.21 -4.03 7.58
N PHE A 161 2.52 -4.97 8.21
CA PHE A 161 2.92 -5.59 9.48
C PHE A 161 3.49 -6.99 9.25
N GLU A 162 4.50 -7.38 10.00
CA GLU A 162 4.68 -8.78 10.32
C GLU A 162 3.60 -9.18 11.32
N ALA A 163 2.94 -10.32 11.14
CA ALA A 163 1.90 -10.75 12.05
C ALA A 163 2.05 -12.24 12.37
N LYS A 164 2.02 -12.58 13.65
CA LYS A 164 2.11 -13.96 14.10
C LYS A 164 0.76 -14.66 13.94
N VAL A 165 0.71 -15.80 13.27
CA VAL A 165 -0.48 -16.65 13.25
C VAL A 165 -0.66 -17.29 14.62
N VAL A 166 -1.79 -17.01 15.27
CA VAL A 166 -2.12 -17.51 16.62
C VAL A 166 -3.34 -18.42 16.63
N GLY A 167 -4.05 -18.57 15.51
CA GLY A 167 -5.22 -19.43 15.41
C GLY A 167 -5.93 -19.29 14.07
N GLY A 168 -7.18 -19.79 14.02
CA GLY A 168 -7.97 -19.83 12.80
C GLY A 168 -7.58 -20.99 11.88
N GLU A 169 -8.37 -21.18 10.83
CA GLU A 169 -8.10 -22.16 9.78
C GLU A 169 -8.25 -21.50 8.41
N PRO A 170 -7.39 -21.82 7.44
CA PRO A 170 -7.49 -21.27 6.10
C PRO A 170 -8.89 -21.50 5.50
N ARG A 171 -9.55 -20.44 5.10
CA ARG A 171 -10.89 -20.47 4.52
C ARG A 171 -10.98 -19.58 3.29
N LEU A 172 -11.27 -20.21 2.15
CA LEU A 172 -11.49 -19.49 0.89
C LEU A 172 -12.75 -18.64 0.93
N ASN A 173 -12.70 -17.54 0.21
CA ASN A 173 -13.81 -16.63 -0.04
C ASN A 173 -13.75 -16.14 -1.50
N PRO A 174 -14.71 -15.32 -2.00
CA PRO A 174 -14.68 -14.82 -3.37
C PRO A 174 -13.42 -14.01 -3.73
N GLU A 175 -12.72 -13.44 -2.74
CA GLU A 175 -11.52 -12.61 -2.93
C GLU A 175 -10.22 -13.44 -2.90
N ALA A 176 -10.27 -14.68 -2.41
CA ALA A 176 -9.14 -15.59 -2.31
C ALA A 176 -9.43 -16.93 -3.01
N LEU A 177 -8.80 -17.16 -4.17
CA LEU A 177 -8.88 -18.41 -4.93
C LEU A 177 -8.10 -19.55 -4.27
N GLU A 178 -7.05 -19.20 -3.55
CA GLU A 178 -6.13 -20.14 -2.91
C GLU A 178 -5.45 -19.44 -1.73
N ILE A 179 -5.19 -20.19 -0.67
CA ILE A 179 -4.39 -19.73 0.47
C ILE A 179 -3.29 -20.76 0.63
N ALA A 180 -2.04 -20.33 0.63
CA ALA A 180 -0.91 -21.23 0.72
C ALA A 180 0.19 -20.69 1.64
N THR A 181 0.91 -21.64 2.24
CA THR A 181 2.06 -21.37 3.10
C THR A 181 3.33 -21.58 2.30
N PHE A 182 4.25 -20.63 2.42
CA PHE A 182 5.51 -20.64 1.70
C PHE A 182 6.69 -20.53 2.67
N LYS A 183 7.65 -21.43 2.51
CA LYS A 183 8.96 -21.23 3.13
C LYS A 183 9.63 -19.99 2.56
N PRO A 184 10.47 -19.28 3.33
CA PRO A 184 11.19 -18.11 2.85
C PRO A 184 11.94 -18.34 1.53
N GLU A 185 12.48 -19.55 1.31
CA GLU A 185 13.21 -19.96 0.11
C GLU A 185 12.29 -20.23 -1.10
N ALA A 186 10.99 -20.47 -0.85
CA ALA A 186 10.01 -20.90 -1.85
C ALA A 186 8.96 -19.84 -2.17
N ILE A 187 9.17 -18.60 -1.76
CA ILE A 187 8.25 -17.49 -2.07
C ILE A 187 8.09 -17.35 -3.58
N PRO A 188 6.86 -17.32 -4.11
CA PRO A 188 6.58 -17.31 -5.54
C PRO A 188 6.79 -15.91 -6.15
N TRP A 189 8.01 -15.40 -6.12
CA TRP A 189 8.37 -14.03 -6.50
C TRP A 189 7.80 -13.59 -7.85
N PRO A 190 7.93 -14.36 -8.95
CA PRO A 190 7.38 -13.97 -10.23
C PRO A 190 5.85 -13.83 -10.23
N GLY A 191 5.18 -14.49 -9.29
CA GLY A 191 3.73 -14.52 -9.16
C GLY A 191 3.15 -13.50 -8.16
N ILE A 192 3.94 -12.61 -7.56
CA ILE A 192 3.44 -11.59 -6.63
C ILE A 192 2.68 -10.49 -7.38
N ALA A 193 1.48 -10.11 -6.94
CA ALA A 193 0.56 -9.22 -7.64
C ALA A 193 1.01 -7.76 -7.71
N PHE A 194 1.56 -7.22 -6.62
CA PHE A 194 1.81 -5.78 -6.49
C PHE A 194 3.26 -5.47 -6.13
N LYS A 195 3.78 -4.34 -6.64
CA LYS A 195 5.11 -3.83 -6.25
C LYS A 195 5.22 -3.65 -4.73
N THR A 196 4.17 -3.13 -4.09
CA THR A 196 4.14 -2.95 -2.64
C THR A 196 4.20 -4.27 -1.87
N SER A 197 3.50 -5.30 -2.35
CA SER A 197 3.58 -6.65 -1.77
C SER A 197 4.99 -7.23 -1.87
N TYR A 198 5.61 -7.06 -3.02
CA TYR A 198 7.01 -7.48 -3.18
C TYR A 198 7.95 -6.73 -2.24
N TRP A 199 7.88 -5.42 -2.21
CA TRP A 199 8.75 -4.65 -1.33
C TRP A 199 8.57 -5.04 0.13
N ALA A 200 7.33 -5.21 0.59
CA ALA A 200 7.06 -5.62 1.95
C ALA A 200 7.62 -7.01 2.27
N ILE A 201 7.36 -8.01 1.41
CA ILE A 201 7.86 -9.37 1.61
C ILE A 201 9.39 -9.41 1.50
N ARG A 202 10.00 -8.66 0.57
CA ARG A 202 11.46 -8.52 0.44
C ARG A 202 12.08 -7.92 1.70
N ASP A 203 11.52 -6.83 2.20
CA ASP A 203 12.06 -6.10 3.35
C ASP A 203 11.91 -6.94 4.63
N TRP A 204 10.79 -7.67 4.77
CA TRP A 204 10.60 -8.66 5.81
C TRP A 204 11.67 -9.78 5.72
N LEU A 205 11.84 -10.35 4.52
CA LEU A 205 12.79 -11.42 4.29
C LEU A 205 14.22 -10.98 4.60
N HIS A 206 14.60 -9.78 4.16
CA HIS A 206 15.94 -9.24 4.40
C HIS A 206 16.26 -9.09 5.90
N ARG A 207 15.26 -8.76 6.72
CA ARG A 207 15.44 -8.68 8.18
C ARG A 207 15.56 -10.06 8.83
N ARG A 208 14.85 -11.06 8.34
CA ARG A 208 14.75 -12.40 8.93
C ARG A 208 15.78 -13.38 8.36
N ARG A 209 16.03 -13.29 7.07
CA ARG A 209 16.87 -14.20 6.29
C ARG A 209 17.70 -13.42 5.25
N PRO A 210 18.70 -12.65 5.68
CA PRO A 210 19.52 -11.82 4.78
C PRO A 210 20.34 -12.65 3.76
N ASP A 211 20.43 -13.96 3.97
CA ASP A 211 21.06 -14.94 3.07
C ASP A 211 20.20 -15.29 1.85
N ILE A 212 18.90 -14.96 1.87
CA ILE A 212 17.95 -15.26 0.78
C ILE A 212 17.67 -13.99 -0.02
N HIS A 213 17.79 -14.09 -1.34
CA HIS A 213 17.53 -12.99 -2.26
C HIS A 213 16.28 -13.24 -3.11
N PRO A 214 15.39 -12.25 -3.25
CA PRO A 214 14.23 -12.35 -4.14
C PRO A 214 14.65 -12.60 -5.59
N ALA A 215 13.90 -13.41 -6.31
CA ALA A 215 14.05 -13.53 -7.76
C ALA A 215 13.59 -12.25 -8.47
N ALA A 216 14.19 -11.97 -9.64
CA ALA A 216 13.75 -10.87 -10.51
C ALA A 216 12.28 -11.04 -10.95
N ARG A 217 11.66 -9.96 -11.36
CA ARG A 217 10.22 -9.89 -11.64
C ARG A 217 9.94 -9.36 -13.02
N HIS A 218 8.76 -9.69 -13.53
CA HIS A 218 8.31 -9.31 -14.87
C HIS A 218 8.22 -7.80 -15.12
N TRP A 219 8.17 -6.97 -14.10
CA TRP A 219 8.22 -5.50 -14.23
C TRP A 219 9.60 -4.89 -14.00
N ASP A 220 10.62 -5.70 -13.79
CA ASP A 220 12.02 -5.29 -13.74
C ASP A 220 12.68 -5.40 -15.13
N GLU A 221 11.93 -5.93 -16.13
CA GLU A 221 12.28 -5.97 -17.55
C GLU A 221 11.71 -4.73 -18.28
#